data_10d169f814cad53c4b6c7692799699d5
#
_entry.id   10d169f814cad53c4b6c7692799699d5
#
_cell.length_a   1.000
_cell.length_b   1.000
_cell.length_c   1.000
_cell.angle_alpha   90.00
_cell.angle_beta   90.00
_cell.angle_gamma   90.00
#
_symmetry.space_group_name_H-M   'P 1'
#
loop_
_entity.id
_entity.type
_entity.pdbx_description
1 polymer ?
#
loop_
_entity_poly.entity_id
_entity_poly.type
_entity_poly.pdbx_seq_one_letter_code
_entity_poly.pdbx_strand_id
1 'polypeptide(L)'
;MNQFDVITFGEAMAMFIADEQGPLHEVNHYTRGLAGAETNVAIGLARLGLRSGWASKVGNDSFGKFIIQRLKEEHVNIDHVIIDENYPTGFQVKSKVSEGDPEVQYFRKGSAASQMGVNDLQEAYFLKAIHLHMTGIPLALSSSTREFAKHALTLMKSNNRTVSFDPNLRPSLWQSTQEMVRETNEIAFQTDTFLPGLAEGVILTGYKAPEDIAAYYLDKGVKLVIIKLGEEGAYYKTINDEGRINGYKVDHVIDTVGAGDGFAVGVISGLLNNMSISEAVRRGNAIGALAVQSPGDNDGYPTTHQLEQYMKNHLQGVK
;
A
#
# COMPACT_ATOMS: atom_id res chain seq x y z
N MET A 1 -8.63 20.93 -14.65
CA MET A 1 -8.96 19.53 -15.00
C MET A 1 -8.07 18.62 -14.14
N ASN A 2 -8.62 17.55 -13.55
CA ASN A 2 -7.83 16.58 -12.81
C ASN A 2 -6.89 15.86 -13.77
N GLN A 3 -5.59 15.83 -13.47
CA GLN A 3 -4.58 15.19 -14.30
C GLN A 3 -4.34 13.74 -13.85
N PHE A 4 -4.60 13.45 -12.56
CA PHE A 4 -4.45 12.14 -11.95
C PHE A 4 -5.77 11.62 -11.41
N ASP A 5 -5.90 10.30 -11.40
CA ASP A 5 -6.99 9.62 -10.71
C ASP A 5 -6.58 9.39 -9.25
N VAL A 6 -5.34 8.97 -9.00
CA VAL A 6 -4.80 8.72 -7.67
C VAL A 6 -3.39 9.31 -7.53
N ILE A 7 -3.10 9.82 -6.35
CA ILE A 7 -1.75 10.15 -5.91
C ILE A 7 -1.42 9.36 -4.65
N THR A 8 -0.17 8.92 -4.53
CA THR A 8 0.41 8.33 -3.33
C THR A 8 1.69 9.05 -2.94
N PHE A 9 2.16 8.88 -1.72
CA PHE A 9 3.46 9.39 -1.28
C PHE A 9 4.05 8.47 -0.22
N GLY A 10 5.36 8.35 -0.18
CA GLY A 10 6.05 7.51 0.80
C GLY A 10 7.43 7.09 0.33
N GLU A 11 8.01 6.07 0.96
CA GLU A 11 9.34 5.60 0.64
C GLU A 11 9.33 4.40 -0.30
N ALA A 12 10.08 4.53 -1.40
CA ALA A 12 10.48 3.41 -2.23
C ALA A 12 11.92 2.99 -1.91
N MET A 13 12.18 1.69 -2.01
CA MET A 13 13.50 1.09 -1.75
C MET A 13 13.91 0.19 -2.89
N ALA A 14 15.23 0.16 -3.18
CA ALA A 14 15.78 -0.95 -3.94
C ALA A 14 15.72 -2.21 -3.06
N MET A 15 15.17 -3.31 -3.58
CA MET A 15 15.07 -4.58 -2.90
C MET A 15 16.03 -5.58 -3.53
N PHE A 16 16.78 -6.30 -2.70
CA PHE A 16 17.66 -7.38 -3.12
C PHE A 16 17.08 -8.70 -2.60
N ILE A 17 16.49 -9.47 -3.50
CA ILE A 17 15.87 -10.76 -3.21
C ILE A 17 16.92 -11.84 -3.40
N ALA A 18 17.18 -12.65 -2.38
CA ALA A 18 18.12 -13.78 -2.45
C ALA A 18 17.68 -14.77 -3.55
N ASP A 19 18.61 -15.17 -4.42
CA ASP A 19 18.33 -16.15 -5.47
C ASP A 19 18.39 -17.59 -4.93
N GLU A 20 18.98 -17.80 -3.76
CA GLU A 20 19.17 -19.08 -3.09
C GLU A 20 18.66 -19.04 -1.63
N GLN A 21 18.27 -20.20 -1.11
CA GLN A 21 17.86 -20.34 0.28
C GLN A 21 19.07 -20.37 1.20
N GLY A 22 18.93 -19.82 2.40
CA GLY A 22 19.97 -19.82 3.42
C GLY A 22 20.00 -18.53 4.21
N PRO A 23 20.88 -18.45 5.23
CA PRO A 23 21.11 -17.22 5.99
C PRO A 23 21.61 -16.11 5.06
N LEU A 24 21.07 -14.89 5.20
CA LEU A 24 21.40 -13.77 4.30
C LEU A 24 22.90 -13.46 4.21
N HIS A 25 23.69 -13.72 5.26
CA HIS A 25 25.13 -13.50 5.26
C HIS A 25 25.94 -14.53 4.44
N GLU A 26 25.31 -15.62 4.00
CA GLU A 26 25.94 -16.66 3.16
C GLU A 26 25.49 -16.57 1.70
N VAL A 27 24.45 -15.79 1.41
CA VAL A 27 23.91 -15.63 0.04
C VAL A 27 24.84 -14.74 -0.79
N ASN A 28 25.19 -15.20 -1.99
CA ASN A 28 26.09 -14.48 -2.90
C ASN A 28 25.36 -13.78 -4.05
N HIS A 29 24.18 -14.25 -4.44
CA HIS A 29 23.46 -13.76 -5.60
C HIS A 29 22.09 -13.23 -5.22
N TYR A 30 21.74 -12.09 -5.79
CA TYR A 30 20.49 -11.39 -5.52
C TYR A 30 19.87 -10.84 -6.80
N THR A 31 18.58 -11.04 -6.97
CA THR A 31 17.78 -10.34 -7.98
C THR A 31 17.29 -9.01 -7.41
N ARG A 32 17.48 -7.94 -8.18
CA ARG A 32 17.05 -6.60 -7.77
C ARG A 32 15.60 -6.35 -8.15
N GLY A 33 14.78 -5.98 -7.16
CA GLY A 33 13.38 -5.56 -7.29
C GLY A 33 13.13 -4.16 -6.74
N LEU A 34 11.89 -3.73 -6.84
CA LEU A 34 11.38 -2.49 -6.24
C LEU A 34 10.45 -2.84 -5.08
N ALA A 35 10.66 -2.21 -3.93
CA ALA A 35 9.80 -2.29 -2.76
C ALA A 35 9.28 -0.91 -2.37
N GLY A 36 8.09 -0.87 -1.77
CA GLY A 36 7.46 0.33 -1.24
C GLY A 36 5.94 0.23 -1.38
N ALA A 37 5.22 0.26 -0.26
CA ALA A 37 3.77 0.06 -0.26
C ALA A 37 3.04 1.07 -1.18
N GLU A 38 3.43 2.32 -1.11
CA GLU A 38 2.83 3.39 -1.89
C GLU A 38 3.17 3.29 -3.39
N THR A 39 4.39 2.86 -3.72
CA THR A 39 4.76 2.60 -5.13
C THR A 39 4.11 1.33 -5.65
N ASN A 40 3.94 0.29 -4.80
CA ASN A 40 3.18 -0.91 -5.17
C ASN A 40 1.76 -0.53 -5.59
N VAL A 41 1.08 0.30 -4.78
CA VAL A 41 -0.27 0.77 -5.13
C VAL A 41 -0.26 1.62 -6.40
N ALA A 42 0.68 2.56 -6.56
CA ALA A 42 0.77 3.41 -7.75
C ALA A 42 0.97 2.58 -9.03
N ILE A 43 1.88 1.58 -9.01
CA ILE A 43 2.14 0.65 -10.12
C ILE A 43 0.89 -0.17 -10.44
N GLY A 44 0.28 -0.78 -9.42
CA GLY A 44 -0.91 -1.60 -9.64
C GLY A 44 -2.05 -0.82 -10.26
N LEU A 45 -2.28 0.42 -9.81
CA LEU A 45 -3.30 1.30 -10.39
C LEU A 45 -2.97 1.69 -11.83
N ALA A 46 -1.69 1.98 -12.15
CA ALA A 46 -1.26 2.27 -13.51
C ALA A 46 -1.48 1.07 -14.45
N ARG A 47 -1.14 -0.16 -14.02
CA ARG A 47 -1.40 -1.39 -14.77
C ARG A 47 -2.89 -1.64 -15.03
N LEU A 48 -3.76 -1.14 -14.16
CA LEU A 48 -5.22 -1.16 -14.33
C LEU A 48 -5.75 0.01 -15.18
N GLY A 49 -4.88 0.84 -15.75
CA GLY A 49 -5.23 1.94 -16.65
C GLY A 49 -5.62 3.25 -15.95
N LEU A 50 -5.42 3.36 -14.63
CA LEU A 50 -5.62 4.60 -13.89
C LEU A 50 -4.34 5.47 -13.95
N ARG A 51 -4.52 6.78 -14.01
CA ARG A 51 -3.41 7.74 -13.98
C ARG A 51 -2.96 7.91 -12.54
N SER A 52 -1.87 7.28 -12.17
CA SER A 52 -1.30 7.34 -10.84
C SER A 52 -0.09 8.28 -10.77
N GLY A 53 0.08 8.95 -9.63
CA GLY A 53 1.25 9.75 -9.31
C GLY A 53 1.86 9.33 -7.98
N TRP A 54 3.16 9.50 -7.85
CA TRP A 54 3.89 9.24 -6.61
C TRP A 54 4.79 10.41 -6.25
N ALA A 55 4.67 10.90 -5.01
CA ALA A 55 5.49 11.97 -4.46
C ALA A 55 6.46 11.42 -3.42
N SER A 56 7.73 11.79 -3.51
CA SER A 56 8.76 11.30 -2.59
C SER A 56 10.07 12.05 -2.70
N LYS A 57 11.07 11.59 -1.90
CA LYS A 57 12.49 11.90 -2.08
C LYS A 57 13.29 10.62 -2.29
N VAL A 58 14.25 10.68 -3.20
CA VAL A 58 15.27 9.64 -3.40
C VAL A 58 16.65 10.27 -3.42
N GLY A 59 17.68 9.53 -3.04
CA GLY A 59 19.06 10.00 -3.10
C GLY A 59 19.57 10.17 -4.53
N ASN A 60 20.55 11.03 -4.73
CA ASN A 60 21.30 11.13 -6.00
C ASN A 60 22.28 9.94 -6.13
N ASP A 61 21.77 8.73 -6.10
CA ASP A 61 22.53 7.48 -6.13
C ASP A 61 21.96 6.49 -7.15
N SER A 62 22.60 5.31 -7.25
CA SER A 62 22.19 4.27 -8.20
C SER A 62 20.83 3.68 -7.87
N PHE A 63 20.43 3.66 -6.59
CA PHE A 63 19.13 3.13 -6.18
C PHE A 63 18.01 4.12 -6.47
N GLY A 64 18.22 5.42 -6.23
CA GLY A 64 17.27 6.46 -6.61
C GLY A 64 17.03 6.48 -8.12
N LYS A 65 18.09 6.39 -8.93
CA LYS A 65 17.99 6.30 -10.40
C LYS A 65 17.22 5.04 -10.83
N PHE A 66 17.46 3.91 -10.18
CA PHE A 66 16.73 2.67 -10.44
C PHE A 66 15.23 2.82 -10.16
N ILE A 67 14.86 3.37 -9.00
CA ILE A 67 13.46 3.58 -8.60
C ILE A 67 12.75 4.46 -9.63
N ILE A 68 13.36 5.60 -9.99
CA ILE A 68 12.82 6.52 -10.98
C ILE A 68 12.61 5.84 -12.34
N GLN A 69 13.59 5.06 -12.79
CA GLN A 69 13.48 4.33 -14.05
C GLN A 69 12.33 3.31 -14.02
N ARG A 70 12.24 2.50 -12.95
CA ARG A 70 11.17 1.51 -12.81
C ARG A 70 9.79 2.14 -12.80
N LEU A 71 9.60 3.24 -12.09
CA LEU A 71 8.30 3.93 -12.05
C LEU A 71 7.92 4.55 -13.40
N LYS A 72 8.89 5.05 -14.16
CA LYS A 72 8.65 5.50 -15.54
C LYS A 72 8.22 4.35 -16.46
N GLU A 73 8.88 3.20 -16.36
CA GLU A 73 8.53 1.99 -17.14
C GLU A 73 7.10 1.51 -16.81
N GLU A 74 6.66 1.69 -15.56
CA GLU A 74 5.31 1.37 -15.09
C GLU A 74 4.29 2.51 -15.32
N HIS A 75 4.68 3.56 -16.04
CA HIS A 75 3.83 4.73 -16.36
C HIS A 75 3.27 5.47 -15.14
N VAL A 76 3.94 5.39 -13.99
CA VAL A 76 3.62 6.20 -12.81
C VAL A 76 4.19 7.60 -13.00
N ASN A 77 3.39 8.65 -12.76
CA ASN A 77 3.89 10.02 -12.80
C ASN A 77 4.78 10.30 -11.59
N ILE A 78 5.97 10.81 -11.85
CA ILE A 78 7.02 11.09 -10.86
C ILE A 78 7.47 12.55 -10.90
N ASP A 79 6.66 13.46 -11.44
CA ASP A 79 7.02 14.88 -11.58
C ASP A 79 7.29 15.55 -10.22
N HIS A 80 6.86 14.93 -9.13
CA HIS A 80 7.11 15.40 -7.77
C HIS A 80 7.97 14.41 -6.96
N VAL A 81 9.00 13.87 -7.59
CA VAL A 81 10.07 13.14 -6.92
C VAL A 81 11.30 14.05 -6.82
N ILE A 82 11.72 14.33 -5.59
CA ILE A 82 12.86 15.20 -5.29
C ILE A 82 14.12 14.33 -5.22
N ILE A 83 15.18 14.76 -5.93
CA ILE A 83 16.50 14.16 -5.80
C ILE A 83 17.23 14.86 -4.65
N ASP A 84 17.62 14.10 -3.64
CA ASP A 84 18.33 14.60 -2.47
C ASP A 84 19.84 14.34 -2.62
N GLU A 85 20.64 15.40 -2.48
CA GLU A 85 22.11 15.33 -2.63
C GLU A 85 22.81 14.88 -1.34
N ASN A 86 22.10 14.88 -0.20
CA ASN A 86 22.72 14.70 1.11
C ASN A 86 22.35 13.36 1.77
N TYR A 87 21.21 12.79 1.40
CA TYR A 87 20.68 11.58 2.00
C TYR A 87 20.55 10.45 0.98
N PRO A 88 20.91 9.22 1.34
CA PRO A 88 20.86 8.08 0.41
C PRO A 88 19.45 7.58 0.21
N THR A 89 19.25 6.87 -0.89
CA THR A 89 18.04 6.06 -1.09
C THR A 89 18.06 4.84 -0.16
N GLY A 90 16.94 4.55 0.50
CA GLY A 90 16.78 3.33 1.28
C GLY A 90 16.85 2.07 0.41
N PHE A 91 17.32 0.96 1.00
CA PHE A 91 17.26 -0.35 0.37
C PHE A 91 16.93 -1.44 1.40
N GLN A 92 16.56 -2.61 0.91
CA GLN A 92 16.32 -3.79 1.75
C GLN A 92 16.87 -5.06 1.11
N VAL A 93 17.19 -6.03 1.97
CA VAL A 93 17.60 -7.38 1.56
C VAL A 93 16.56 -8.36 2.07
N LYS A 94 16.09 -9.25 1.20
CA LYS A 94 15.01 -10.20 1.46
C LYS A 94 15.52 -11.62 1.25
N SER A 95 15.30 -12.49 2.22
CA SER A 95 15.67 -13.90 2.11
C SER A 95 14.71 -14.64 1.17
N LYS A 96 15.19 -15.74 0.61
CA LYS A 96 14.34 -16.70 -0.11
C LYS A 96 13.95 -17.82 0.84
N VAL A 97 12.66 -18.04 1.00
CA VAL A 97 12.11 -19.11 1.82
C VAL A 97 11.26 -20.06 0.96
N SER A 98 11.12 -21.31 1.39
CA SER A 98 10.20 -22.28 0.78
C SER A 98 8.81 -22.23 1.42
N GLU A 99 8.75 -21.81 2.69
CA GLU A 99 7.52 -21.71 3.49
C GLU A 99 7.65 -20.59 4.50
N GLY A 100 6.54 -19.93 4.83
CA GLY A 100 6.47 -18.85 5.80
C GLY A 100 6.89 -17.49 5.25
N ASP A 101 7.05 -16.53 6.14
CA ASP A 101 7.44 -15.17 5.78
C ASP A 101 8.97 -15.06 5.63
N PRO A 102 9.47 -14.37 4.57
CA PRO A 102 10.89 -14.14 4.39
C PRO A 102 11.44 -13.19 5.46
N GLU A 103 12.69 -13.41 5.85
CA GLU A 103 13.46 -12.42 6.60
C GLU A 103 13.71 -11.19 5.72
N VAL A 104 13.42 -9.99 6.24
CA VAL A 104 13.71 -8.73 5.55
C VAL A 104 14.58 -7.84 6.43
N GLN A 105 15.75 -7.48 5.93
CA GLN A 105 16.63 -6.52 6.58
C GLN A 105 16.54 -5.17 5.89
N TYR A 106 16.20 -4.13 6.66
CA TYR A 106 15.98 -2.77 6.16
C TYR A 106 17.17 -1.87 6.41
N PHE A 107 17.63 -1.19 5.37
CA PHE A 107 18.67 -0.16 5.39
C PHE A 107 18.07 1.18 4.97
N ARG A 108 17.19 1.73 5.82
CA ARG A 108 16.36 2.91 5.52
C ARG A 108 16.47 4.04 6.55
N LYS A 109 17.22 3.84 7.63
CA LYS A 109 17.39 4.88 8.66
C LYS A 109 18.19 6.04 8.06
N GLY A 110 17.59 7.25 8.09
CA GLY A 110 18.18 8.44 7.48
C GLY A 110 18.18 8.42 5.96
N SER A 111 17.25 7.68 5.33
CA SER A 111 17.04 7.74 3.88
C SER A 111 16.50 9.11 3.45
N ALA A 112 16.69 9.45 2.17
CA ALA A 112 16.14 10.67 1.57
C ALA A 112 14.63 10.80 1.80
N ALA A 113 13.87 9.70 1.62
CA ALA A 113 12.44 9.68 1.88
C ALA A 113 12.09 10.01 3.34
N SER A 114 12.92 9.60 4.30
CA SER A 114 12.73 9.93 5.71
C SER A 114 12.90 11.42 6.06
N GLN A 115 13.49 12.20 5.13
CA GLN A 115 13.67 13.66 5.24
C GLN A 115 12.54 14.46 4.57
N MET A 116 11.54 13.78 4.02
CA MET A 116 10.39 14.47 3.43
C MET A 116 9.63 15.24 4.51
N GLY A 117 9.34 16.50 4.25
CA GLY A 117 8.68 17.39 5.20
C GLY A 117 7.65 18.29 4.53
N VAL A 118 6.92 19.10 5.32
CA VAL A 118 5.80 19.94 4.84
C VAL A 118 6.24 20.88 3.71
N ASN A 119 7.46 21.37 3.71
CA ASN A 119 7.99 22.25 2.66
C ASN A 119 8.14 21.54 1.31
N ASP A 120 8.17 20.23 1.30
CA ASP A 120 8.24 19.42 0.08
C ASP A 120 6.84 19.15 -0.52
N LEU A 121 5.77 19.48 0.19
CA LEU A 121 4.40 19.27 -0.26
C LEU A 121 4.03 20.35 -1.29
N GLN A 122 3.93 19.96 -2.55
CA GLN A 122 3.40 20.85 -3.60
C GLN A 122 1.89 20.68 -3.71
N GLU A 123 1.13 21.57 -3.08
CA GLU A 123 -0.34 21.53 -3.07
C GLU A 123 -0.93 21.42 -4.47
N ALA A 124 -0.43 22.21 -5.42
CA ALA A 124 -0.89 22.20 -6.80
C ALA A 124 -0.71 20.83 -7.49
N TYR A 125 0.29 20.05 -7.11
CA TYR A 125 0.49 18.69 -7.60
C TYR A 125 -0.55 17.73 -7.01
N PHE A 126 -0.72 17.74 -5.70
CA PHE A 126 -1.69 16.88 -5.01
C PHE A 126 -3.13 17.16 -5.47
N LEU A 127 -3.49 18.42 -5.65
CA LEU A 127 -4.84 18.82 -6.08
C LEU A 127 -5.17 18.46 -7.53
N LYS A 128 -4.21 18.01 -8.34
CA LYS A 128 -4.47 17.40 -9.65
C LYS A 128 -5.13 16.01 -9.54
N ALA A 129 -5.06 15.35 -8.37
CA ALA A 129 -5.69 14.06 -8.13
C ALA A 129 -7.10 14.20 -7.57
N ILE A 130 -7.94 13.19 -7.85
CA ILE A 130 -9.28 13.07 -7.24
C ILE A 130 -9.25 12.22 -5.96
N HIS A 131 -8.23 11.38 -5.80
CA HIS A 131 -8.07 10.48 -4.67
C HIS A 131 -6.63 10.46 -4.17
N LEU A 132 -6.45 10.40 -2.84
CA LEU A 132 -5.19 10.16 -2.17
C LEU A 132 -5.22 8.78 -1.52
N HIS A 133 -4.23 7.95 -1.81
CA HIS A 133 -3.97 6.74 -1.01
C HIS A 133 -2.78 6.95 -0.11
N MET A 134 -2.94 6.64 1.17
CA MET A 134 -1.92 6.75 2.21
C MET A 134 -1.69 5.40 2.88
N THR A 135 -0.45 5.19 3.35
CA THR A 135 -0.17 4.10 4.29
C THR A 135 0.33 4.63 5.64
N GLY A 136 0.40 3.76 6.64
CA GLY A 136 0.96 4.10 7.95
C GLY A 136 2.49 4.20 7.97
N ILE A 137 3.19 3.80 6.92
CA ILE A 137 4.65 3.82 6.85
C ILE A 137 5.22 5.24 6.99
N PRO A 138 4.76 6.26 6.25
CA PRO A 138 5.23 7.63 6.42
C PRO A 138 5.02 8.19 7.82
N LEU A 139 3.99 7.74 8.55
CA LEU A 139 3.74 8.16 9.93
C LEU A 139 4.84 7.68 10.89
N ALA A 140 5.42 6.51 10.60
CA ALA A 140 6.42 5.84 11.42
C ALA A 140 7.87 6.20 11.03
N LEU A 141 8.09 6.65 9.79
CA LEU A 141 9.42 6.81 9.21
C LEU A 141 10.20 7.94 9.88
N SER A 142 9.57 9.08 10.14
CA SER A 142 10.12 10.22 10.89
C SER A 142 9.00 11.19 11.33
N SER A 143 9.33 12.13 12.22
CA SER A 143 8.41 13.20 12.60
C SER A 143 8.07 14.12 11.42
N SER A 144 9.04 14.41 10.54
CA SER A 144 8.80 15.28 9.38
C SER A 144 7.89 14.64 8.34
N THR A 145 8.04 13.33 8.06
CA THR A 145 7.14 12.60 7.17
C THR A 145 5.73 12.43 7.75
N ARG A 146 5.63 12.33 9.08
CA ARG A 146 4.33 12.31 9.78
C ARG A 146 3.60 13.64 9.60
N GLU A 147 4.28 14.76 9.77
CA GLU A 147 3.71 16.10 9.54
C GLU A 147 3.33 16.27 8.05
N PHE A 148 4.18 15.83 7.13
CA PHE A 148 3.83 15.81 5.70
C PHE A 148 2.52 15.04 5.46
N ALA A 149 2.37 13.84 6.02
CA ALA A 149 1.18 13.00 5.88
C ALA A 149 -0.09 13.70 6.43
N LYS A 150 -0.01 14.34 7.60
CA LYS A 150 -1.11 15.10 8.18
C LYS A 150 -1.52 16.30 7.31
N HIS A 151 -0.55 17.01 6.73
CA HIS A 151 -0.81 18.13 5.84
C HIS A 151 -1.42 17.67 4.50
N ALA A 152 -0.89 16.58 3.90
CA ALA A 152 -1.45 16.01 2.69
C ALA A 152 -2.92 15.57 2.88
N LEU A 153 -3.22 14.88 3.98
CA LEU A 153 -4.59 14.51 4.34
C LEU A 153 -5.50 15.74 4.45
N THR A 154 -5.08 16.73 5.23
CA THR A 154 -5.84 17.97 5.43
C THR A 154 -6.09 18.70 4.13
N LEU A 155 -5.06 18.85 3.27
CA LEU A 155 -5.16 19.47 1.96
C LEU A 155 -6.22 18.79 1.09
N MET A 156 -6.17 17.46 0.99
CA MET A 156 -7.08 16.70 0.15
C MET A 156 -8.53 16.78 0.67
N LYS A 157 -8.73 16.60 1.97
CA LYS A 157 -10.07 16.70 2.60
C LYS A 157 -10.67 18.10 2.47
N SER A 158 -9.89 19.15 2.69
CA SER A 158 -10.36 20.55 2.57
C SER A 158 -10.75 20.92 1.14
N ASN A 159 -10.27 20.16 0.14
CA ASN A 159 -10.58 20.35 -1.27
C ASN A 159 -11.55 19.29 -1.81
N ASN A 160 -12.34 18.64 -0.94
CA ASN A 160 -13.35 17.62 -1.29
C ASN A 160 -12.78 16.44 -2.10
N ARG A 161 -11.52 16.08 -1.86
CA ARG A 161 -10.90 14.88 -2.43
C ARG A 161 -11.11 13.72 -1.49
N THR A 162 -11.24 12.52 -2.04
CA THR A 162 -11.37 11.30 -1.23
C THR A 162 -10.00 10.79 -0.79
N VAL A 163 -9.98 10.14 0.39
CA VAL A 163 -8.75 9.58 0.94
C VAL A 163 -8.99 8.15 1.41
N SER A 164 -8.13 7.22 0.99
CA SER A 164 -8.03 5.87 1.55
C SER A 164 -6.76 5.70 2.35
N PHE A 165 -6.83 4.87 3.40
CA PHE A 165 -5.71 4.63 4.30
C PHE A 165 -5.57 3.15 4.63
N ASP A 166 -4.37 2.61 4.41
CA ASP A 166 -3.95 1.29 4.87
C ASP A 166 -2.98 1.49 6.06
N PRO A 167 -3.28 1.02 7.28
CA PRO A 167 -2.40 1.22 8.44
C PRO A 167 -1.02 0.62 8.24
N ASN A 168 -0.92 -0.49 7.52
CA ASN A 168 0.35 -1.13 7.13
C ASN A 168 1.38 -1.05 8.26
N LEU A 169 0.98 -1.54 9.45
CA LEU A 169 1.72 -1.34 10.70
C LEU A 169 3.14 -1.92 10.62
N ARG A 170 4.09 -1.13 11.10
CA ARG A 170 5.50 -1.54 11.24
C ARG A 170 5.98 -1.21 12.65
N PRO A 171 5.66 -2.05 13.66
CA PRO A 171 5.96 -1.76 15.07
C PRO A 171 7.42 -1.39 15.34
N SER A 172 8.36 -1.97 14.58
CA SER A 172 9.79 -1.70 14.71
C SER A 172 10.22 -0.27 14.35
N LEU A 173 9.39 0.50 13.67
CA LEU A 173 9.67 1.90 13.32
C LEU A 173 9.17 2.89 14.39
N TRP A 174 8.38 2.42 15.36
CA TRP A 174 7.77 3.27 16.39
C TRP A 174 8.53 3.21 17.70
N GLN A 175 8.49 4.29 18.48
CA GLN A 175 9.09 4.32 19.83
C GLN A 175 8.27 3.49 20.83
N SER A 176 6.96 3.40 20.63
CA SER A 176 6.06 2.60 21.44
C SER A 176 4.79 2.19 20.69
N THR A 177 4.17 1.09 21.14
CA THR A 177 2.85 0.66 20.63
C THR A 177 1.79 1.72 20.88
N GLN A 178 1.83 2.42 22.01
CA GLN A 178 0.87 3.47 22.33
C GLN A 178 0.94 4.65 21.35
N GLU A 179 2.16 5.08 20.98
CA GLU A 179 2.34 6.13 19.97
C GLU A 179 1.83 5.65 18.62
N MET A 180 2.20 4.44 18.19
CA MET A 180 1.73 3.84 16.95
C MET A 180 0.19 3.83 16.86
N VAL A 181 -0.48 3.32 17.89
CA VAL A 181 -1.95 3.24 17.94
C VAL A 181 -2.58 4.63 17.89
N ARG A 182 -2.06 5.57 18.67
CA ARG A 182 -2.59 6.96 18.71
C ARG A 182 -2.49 7.63 17.35
N GLU A 183 -1.28 7.69 16.77
CA GLU A 183 -1.01 8.40 15.51
C GLU A 183 -1.74 7.76 14.32
N THR A 184 -1.77 6.42 14.27
CA THR A 184 -2.47 5.69 13.22
C THR A 184 -3.98 5.93 13.29
N ASN A 185 -4.58 5.87 14.49
CA ASN A 185 -6.00 6.11 14.67
C ASN A 185 -6.39 7.57 14.38
N GLU A 186 -5.54 8.54 14.73
CA GLU A 186 -5.77 9.96 14.42
C GLU A 186 -5.92 10.21 12.92
N ILE A 187 -5.11 9.54 12.10
CA ILE A 187 -5.22 9.58 10.63
C ILE A 187 -6.45 8.82 10.16
N ALA A 188 -6.64 7.58 10.63
CA ALA A 188 -7.74 6.72 10.19
C ALA A 188 -9.11 7.39 10.34
N PHE A 189 -9.37 8.08 11.46
CA PHE A 189 -10.64 8.76 11.74
C PHE A 189 -10.98 9.89 10.75
N GLN A 190 -10.00 10.40 10.01
CA GLN A 190 -10.19 11.49 9.05
C GLN A 190 -10.31 11.00 7.60
N THR A 191 -10.11 9.71 7.36
CA THR A 191 -10.14 9.14 6.00
C THR A 191 -11.55 8.70 5.57
N ASP A 192 -11.78 8.56 4.28
CA ASP A 192 -13.06 8.10 3.75
C ASP A 192 -13.14 6.57 3.73
N THR A 193 -12.02 5.91 3.42
CA THR A 193 -11.92 4.44 3.34
C THR A 193 -10.72 3.98 4.16
N PHE A 194 -10.94 3.03 5.07
CA PHE A 194 -9.91 2.44 5.92
C PHE A 194 -9.77 0.94 5.64
N LEU A 195 -8.53 0.47 5.43
CA LEU A 195 -8.20 -0.86 4.88
C LEU A 195 -7.29 -1.69 5.82
N PRO A 196 -7.60 -1.91 7.09
CA PRO A 196 -6.72 -2.67 7.98
C PRO A 196 -6.79 -4.17 7.71
N GLY A 197 -5.71 -4.89 8.03
CA GLY A 197 -5.76 -6.31 8.31
C GLY A 197 -6.45 -6.59 9.65
N LEU A 198 -7.00 -7.79 9.85
CA LEU A 198 -7.66 -8.16 11.11
C LEU A 198 -6.73 -7.99 12.31
N ALA A 199 -5.50 -8.49 12.21
CA ALA A 199 -4.51 -8.36 13.30
C ALA A 199 -4.16 -6.89 13.60
N GLU A 200 -4.06 -6.05 12.57
CA GLU A 200 -3.85 -4.61 12.72
C GLU A 200 -5.05 -3.95 13.42
N GLY A 201 -6.27 -4.29 12.99
CA GLY A 201 -7.49 -3.80 13.63
C GLY A 201 -7.58 -4.17 15.11
N VAL A 202 -7.18 -5.40 15.47
CA VAL A 202 -7.09 -5.84 16.88
C VAL A 202 -6.09 -4.99 17.68
N ILE A 203 -4.91 -4.73 17.12
CA ILE A 203 -3.89 -3.88 17.77
C ILE A 203 -4.40 -2.45 17.96
N LEU A 204 -5.06 -1.90 16.96
CA LEU A 204 -5.50 -0.51 16.94
C LEU A 204 -6.73 -0.22 17.81
N THR A 205 -7.60 -1.22 18.00
CA THR A 205 -8.90 -1.04 18.70
C THR A 205 -9.08 -1.86 19.97
N GLY A 206 -8.38 -3.00 20.07
CA GLY A 206 -8.60 -4.02 21.11
C GLY A 206 -9.77 -4.96 20.82
N TYR A 207 -10.61 -4.69 19.83
CA TYR A 207 -11.69 -5.60 19.42
C TYR A 207 -11.14 -6.75 18.58
N LYS A 208 -11.80 -7.93 18.64
CA LYS A 208 -11.35 -9.14 17.93
C LYS A 208 -12.18 -9.45 16.69
N ALA A 209 -13.48 -9.14 16.72
CA ALA A 209 -14.37 -9.39 15.60
C ALA A 209 -14.24 -8.27 14.55
N PRO A 210 -14.19 -8.61 13.26
CA PRO A 210 -14.10 -7.60 12.21
C PRO A 210 -15.32 -6.66 12.20
N GLU A 211 -16.48 -7.13 12.61
CA GLU A 211 -17.71 -6.37 12.73
C GLU A 211 -17.55 -5.24 13.76
N ASP A 212 -16.97 -5.53 14.93
CA ASP A 212 -16.75 -4.57 16.02
C ASP A 212 -15.66 -3.56 15.66
N ILE A 213 -14.56 -4.02 15.01
CA ILE A 213 -13.50 -3.16 14.50
C ILE A 213 -14.07 -2.17 13.50
N ALA A 214 -14.87 -2.65 12.55
CA ALA A 214 -15.46 -1.78 11.55
C ALA A 214 -16.46 -0.79 12.16
N ALA A 215 -17.31 -1.22 13.07
CA ALA A 215 -18.25 -0.35 13.79
C ALA A 215 -17.52 0.76 14.55
N TYR A 216 -16.42 0.44 15.24
CA TYR A 216 -15.60 1.43 15.93
C TYR A 216 -15.13 2.57 15.03
N TYR A 217 -14.65 2.28 13.82
CA TYR A 217 -14.18 3.32 12.89
C TYR A 217 -15.33 4.10 12.24
N LEU A 218 -16.44 3.44 11.94
CA LEU A 218 -17.64 4.13 11.45
C LEU A 218 -18.17 5.15 12.47
N ASP A 219 -18.18 4.79 13.75
CA ASP A 219 -18.56 5.70 14.84
C ASP A 219 -17.62 6.91 14.97
N LYS A 220 -16.40 6.82 14.46
CA LYS A 220 -15.41 7.90 14.41
C LYS A 220 -15.44 8.70 13.10
N GLY A 221 -16.35 8.38 12.18
CA GLY A 221 -16.58 9.17 10.97
C GLY A 221 -16.00 8.61 9.68
N VAL A 222 -15.31 7.46 9.72
CA VAL A 222 -14.90 6.74 8.50
C VAL A 222 -16.16 6.29 7.76
N LYS A 223 -16.17 6.41 6.41
CA LYS A 223 -17.37 6.08 5.63
C LYS A 223 -17.43 4.63 5.21
N LEU A 224 -16.28 4.02 4.95
CA LEU A 224 -16.14 2.64 4.51
C LEU A 224 -14.93 2.01 5.23
N VAL A 225 -15.16 0.92 5.92
CA VAL A 225 -14.10 0.10 6.54
C VAL A 225 -14.08 -1.26 5.88
N ILE A 226 -12.89 -1.70 5.45
CA ILE A 226 -12.71 -3.02 4.83
C ILE A 226 -11.58 -3.73 5.58
N ILE A 227 -11.95 -4.80 6.31
CA ILE A 227 -11.02 -5.61 7.09
C ILE A 227 -10.51 -6.76 6.21
N LYS A 228 -9.20 -6.80 5.97
CA LYS A 228 -8.53 -7.90 5.26
C LYS A 228 -8.44 -9.12 6.17
N LEU A 229 -8.91 -10.29 5.71
CA LEU A 229 -8.99 -11.55 6.47
C LEU A 229 -8.04 -12.62 5.90
N GLY A 230 -7.03 -12.23 5.14
CA GLY A 230 -6.09 -13.15 4.49
C GLY A 230 -6.79 -14.04 3.46
N GLU A 231 -6.57 -15.34 3.55
CA GLU A 231 -7.17 -16.32 2.63
C GLU A 231 -8.70 -16.40 2.70
N GLU A 232 -9.31 -16.01 3.83
CA GLU A 232 -10.75 -15.94 3.97
C GLU A 232 -11.38 -14.77 3.16
N GLY A 233 -10.56 -13.86 2.63
CA GLY A 233 -11.01 -12.71 1.85
C GLY A 233 -11.12 -11.44 2.66
N ALA A 234 -12.28 -10.77 2.69
CA ALA A 234 -12.46 -9.53 3.43
C ALA A 234 -13.90 -9.30 3.89
N TYR A 235 -14.04 -8.55 4.98
CA TYR A 235 -15.29 -8.02 5.49
C TYR A 235 -15.34 -6.51 5.25
N TYR A 236 -16.46 -5.99 4.74
CA TYR A 236 -16.67 -4.55 4.59
C TYR A 236 -17.91 -4.07 5.32
N LYS A 237 -17.88 -2.80 5.76
CA LYS A 237 -19.00 -2.15 6.43
C LYS A 237 -19.04 -0.65 6.12
N THR A 238 -20.25 -0.19 5.85
CA THR A 238 -20.66 1.23 5.83
C THR A 238 -21.80 1.41 6.84
N ILE A 239 -22.36 2.61 6.91
CA ILE A 239 -23.54 2.86 7.77
C ILE A 239 -24.79 2.12 7.25
N ASN A 240 -24.88 1.80 5.95
CA ASN A 240 -26.06 1.25 5.32
C ASN A 240 -25.87 -0.15 4.72
N ASP A 241 -24.64 -0.64 4.62
CA ASP A 241 -24.33 -1.89 3.93
C ASP A 241 -23.13 -2.57 4.58
N GLU A 242 -23.16 -3.90 4.65
CA GLU A 242 -22.06 -4.72 5.12
C GLU A 242 -22.05 -6.08 4.44
N GLY A 243 -20.89 -6.71 4.37
CA GLY A 243 -20.79 -8.04 3.79
C GLY A 243 -19.41 -8.67 3.93
N ARG A 244 -19.38 -9.98 3.72
CA ARG A 244 -18.14 -10.77 3.58
C ARG A 244 -18.00 -11.22 2.14
N ILE A 245 -16.80 -11.03 1.60
CA ILE A 245 -16.43 -11.48 0.26
C ILE A 245 -15.30 -12.49 0.41
N ASN A 246 -15.55 -13.73 0.03
CA ASN A 246 -14.57 -14.80 0.14
C ASN A 246 -13.31 -14.50 -0.69
N GLY A 247 -12.17 -14.97 -0.21
CA GLY A 247 -10.91 -14.95 -0.93
C GLY A 247 -10.89 -15.89 -2.11
N TYR A 248 -9.87 -15.77 -2.93
CA TYR A 248 -9.59 -16.72 -4.00
C TYR A 248 -8.65 -17.80 -3.49
N LYS A 249 -8.95 -19.05 -3.79
CA LYS A 249 -8.05 -20.16 -3.45
C LYS A 249 -6.76 -20.04 -4.25
N VAL A 250 -5.64 -20.12 -3.55
CA VAL A 250 -4.30 -20.15 -4.13
C VAL A 250 -3.65 -21.49 -3.76
N ASP A 251 -3.21 -22.24 -4.77
CA ASP A 251 -2.62 -23.55 -4.52
C ASP A 251 -1.17 -23.48 -4.04
N HIS A 252 -0.43 -22.45 -4.46
CA HIS A 252 0.97 -22.24 -4.08
C HIS A 252 1.22 -20.76 -3.74
N VAL A 253 1.50 -20.49 -2.48
CA VAL A 253 1.94 -19.17 -2.00
C VAL A 253 3.46 -19.12 -2.11
N ILE A 254 3.98 -18.16 -2.89
CA ILE A 254 5.41 -17.93 -3.07
C ILE A 254 5.89 -16.87 -2.07
N ASP A 255 5.13 -15.77 -1.93
CA ASP A 255 5.48 -14.63 -1.09
C ASP A 255 4.21 -13.88 -0.67
N THR A 256 4.11 -13.51 0.60
CA THR A 256 2.94 -12.79 1.11
C THR A 256 3.09 -11.27 1.04
N VAL A 257 4.31 -10.77 0.81
CA VAL A 257 4.60 -9.34 0.74
C VAL A 257 3.94 -8.71 -0.49
N GLY A 258 3.38 -7.52 -0.34
CA GLY A 258 2.66 -6.82 -1.41
C GLY A 258 1.19 -7.23 -1.60
N ALA A 259 0.73 -8.34 -0.99
CA ALA A 259 -0.66 -8.77 -1.13
C ALA A 259 -1.67 -7.75 -0.58
N GLY A 260 -1.35 -7.11 0.55
CA GLY A 260 -2.17 -6.04 1.14
C GLY A 260 -2.25 -4.81 0.24
N ASP A 261 -1.13 -4.41 -0.34
CA ASP A 261 -1.06 -3.29 -1.28
C ASP A 261 -1.84 -3.63 -2.56
N GLY A 262 -1.71 -4.86 -3.08
CA GLY A 262 -2.50 -5.37 -4.21
C GLY A 262 -3.99 -5.40 -3.93
N PHE A 263 -4.39 -5.75 -2.71
CA PHE A 263 -5.77 -5.65 -2.27
C PHE A 263 -6.26 -4.19 -2.32
N ALA A 264 -5.48 -3.24 -1.83
CA ALA A 264 -5.80 -1.81 -1.90
C ALA A 264 -5.94 -1.33 -3.35
N VAL A 265 -5.07 -1.78 -4.28
CA VAL A 265 -5.19 -1.50 -5.72
C VAL A 265 -6.56 -1.92 -6.26
N GLY A 266 -6.99 -3.14 -5.98
CA GLY A 266 -8.28 -3.66 -6.44
C GLY A 266 -9.46 -2.86 -5.91
N VAL A 267 -9.46 -2.57 -4.60
CA VAL A 267 -10.51 -1.78 -3.95
C VAL A 267 -10.57 -0.37 -4.52
N ILE A 268 -9.44 0.36 -4.53
CA ILE A 268 -9.39 1.75 -5.02
C ILE A 268 -9.82 1.82 -6.48
N SER A 269 -9.29 0.93 -7.33
CA SER A 269 -9.66 0.91 -8.75
C SER A 269 -11.15 0.64 -8.96
N GLY A 270 -11.75 -0.25 -8.17
CA GLY A 270 -13.19 -0.54 -8.23
C GLY A 270 -14.02 0.66 -7.82
N LEU A 271 -13.72 1.29 -6.68
CA LEU A 271 -14.44 2.45 -6.16
C LEU A 271 -14.35 3.65 -7.12
N LEU A 272 -13.19 3.93 -7.69
CA LEU A 272 -12.99 5.02 -8.65
C LEU A 272 -13.71 4.78 -10.00
N ASN A 273 -13.93 3.52 -10.36
CA ASN A 273 -14.74 3.12 -11.51
C ASN A 273 -16.23 2.97 -11.18
N ASN A 274 -16.69 3.46 -10.02
CA ASN A 274 -18.08 3.43 -9.57
C ASN A 274 -18.67 2.01 -9.49
N MET A 275 -17.87 1.01 -9.23
CA MET A 275 -18.34 -0.35 -8.95
C MET A 275 -18.99 -0.43 -7.56
N SER A 276 -19.84 -1.43 -7.33
CA SER A 276 -20.32 -1.71 -5.98
C SER A 276 -19.16 -2.06 -5.03
N ILE A 277 -19.36 -1.84 -3.73
CA ILE A 277 -18.33 -2.14 -2.72
C ILE A 277 -17.96 -3.62 -2.78
N SER A 278 -18.94 -4.50 -2.94
CA SER A 278 -18.70 -5.94 -3.05
C SER A 278 -17.84 -6.32 -4.27
N GLU A 279 -18.04 -5.65 -5.41
CA GLU A 279 -17.20 -5.86 -6.59
C GLU A 279 -15.79 -5.29 -6.40
N ALA A 280 -15.66 -4.11 -5.80
CA ALA A 280 -14.36 -3.52 -5.47
C ALA A 280 -13.55 -4.42 -4.52
N VAL A 281 -14.19 -4.95 -3.47
CA VAL A 281 -13.56 -5.90 -2.53
C VAL A 281 -13.17 -7.21 -3.24
N ARG A 282 -14.04 -7.74 -4.11
CA ARG A 282 -13.73 -8.94 -4.92
C ARG A 282 -12.50 -8.73 -5.80
N ARG A 283 -12.36 -7.55 -6.42
CA ARG A 283 -11.15 -7.18 -7.18
C ARG A 283 -9.92 -7.12 -6.27
N GLY A 284 -10.07 -6.56 -5.06
CA GLY A 284 -9.00 -6.56 -4.05
C GLY A 284 -8.53 -7.97 -3.70
N ASN A 285 -9.46 -8.88 -3.40
CA ASN A 285 -9.14 -10.28 -3.13
C ASN A 285 -8.43 -10.96 -4.32
N ALA A 286 -8.85 -10.67 -5.55
CA ALA A 286 -8.25 -11.24 -6.75
C ALA A 286 -6.80 -10.78 -6.94
N ILE A 287 -6.52 -9.48 -6.77
CA ILE A 287 -5.16 -8.95 -6.92
C ILE A 287 -4.27 -9.42 -5.77
N GLY A 288 -4.77 -9.46 -4.53
CA GLY A 288 -4.04 -10.04 -3.41
C GLY A 288 -3.67 -11.50 -3.64
N ALA A 289 -4.60 -12.29 -4.18
CA ALA A 289 -4.35 -13.70 -4.53
C ALA A 289 -3.33 -13.85 -5.67
N LEU A 290 -3.33 -12.97 -6.68
CA LEU A 290 -2.31 -12.95 -7.73
C LEU A 290 -0.94 -12.53 -7.19
N ALA A 291 -0.89 -11.56 -6.30
CA ALA A 291 0.34 -11.06 -5.69
C ALA A 291 1.12 -12.18 -4.99
N VAL A 292 0.45 -13.00 -4.18
CA VAL A 292 1.12 -14.06 -3.40
C VAL A 292 1.70 -15.19 -4.25
N GLN A 293 1.44 -15.21 -5.55
CA GLN A 293 1.96 -16.19 -6.51
C GLN A 293 3.26 -15.73 -7.21
N SER A 294 3.83 -14.61 -6.80
CA SER A 294 5.05 -14.03 -7.38
C SER A 294 6.07 -13.65 -6.30
N PRO A 295 7.39 -13.69 -6.60
CA PRO A 295 8.43 -13.47 -5.59
C PRO A 295 8.67 -12.00 -5.24
N GLY A 296 8.22 -11.07 -6.06
CA GLY A 296 8.39 -9.61 -5.85
C GLY A 296 7.14 -8.96 -5.33
N ASP A 297 7.29 -7.81 -4.69
CA ASP A 297 6.20 -7.13 -3.98
C ASP A 297 5.05 -6.68 -4.92
N ASN A 298 5.31 -6.44 -6.20
CA ASN A 298 4.33 -6.00 -7.20
C ASN A 298 4.39 -6.77 -8.54
N ASP A 299 5.24 -7.78 -8.65
CA ASP A 299 5.43 -8.53 -9.90
C ASP A 299 4.16 -9.28 -10.33
N GLY A 300 3.39 -9.78 -9.36
CA GLY A 300 2.12 -10.47 -9.59
C GLY A 300 0.92 -9.56 -9.89
N TYR A 301 1.07 -8.25 -9.90
CA TYR A 301 -0.08 -7.36 -10.14
C TYR A 301 -0.50 -7.39 -11.61
N PRO A 302 -1.79 -7.59 -11.88
CA PRO A 302 -2.31 -7.80 -13.22
C PRO A 302 -2.56 -6.49 -13.97
N THR A 303 -2.60 -6.58 -15.29
CA THR A 303 -3.33 -5.63 -16.14
C THR A 303 -4.84 -5.85 -16.01
N THR A 304 -5.65 -4.89 -16.49
CA THR A 304 -7.12 -5.01 -16.48
C THR A 304 -7.58 -6.31 -17.14
N HIS A 305 -7.02 -6.66 -18.31
CA HIS A 305 -7.39 -7.88 -19.03
C HIS A 305 -7.06 -9.15 -18.24
N GLN A 306 -5.86 -9.21 -17.63
CA GLN A 306 -5.44 -10.36 -16.81
C GLN A 306 -6.34 -10.52 -15.58
N LEU A 307 -6.70 -9.41 -14.91
CA LEU A 307 -7.59 -9.43 -13.76
C LEU A 307 -8.98 -9.95 -14.11
N GLU A 308 -9.57 -9.44 -15.19
CA GLU A 308 -10.88 -9.89 -15.67
C GLU A 308 -10.89 -11.37 -16.04
N GLN A 309 -9.84 -11.83 -16.70
CA GLN A 309 -9.68 -13.24 -17.04
C GLN A 309 -9.54 -14.12 -15.79
N TYR A 310 -8.72 -13.70 -14.83
CA TYR A 310 -8.54 -14.41 -13.55
C TYR A 310 -9.87 -14.54 -12.81
N MET A 311 -10.58 -13.42 -12.62
CA MET A 311 -11.86 -13.40 -11.92
C MET A 311 -12.92 -14.27 -12.62
N LYS A 312 -13.00 -14.22 -13.96
CA LYS A 312 -13.95 -15.03 -14.74
C LYS A 312 -13.70 -16.53 -14.58
N ASN A 313 -12.46 -16.95 -14.61
CA ASN A 313 -12.10 -18.37 -14.48
C ASN A 313 -12.46 -18.93 -13.11
N HIS A 314 -12.35 -18.13 -12.05
CA HIS A 314 -12.69 -18.56 -10.69
C HIS A 314 -14.19 -18.47 -10.36
N LEU A 315 -14.97 -17.65 -11.08
CA LEU A 315 -16.44 -17.65 -10.97
C LEU A 315 -17.09 -18.90 -11.60
N GLN A 316 -16.43 -19.53 -12.58
CA GLN A 316 -16.95 -20.73 -13.25
C GLN A 316 -16.67 -22.02 -12.46
N GLY A 317 -15.77 -22.01 -11.48
CA GLY A 317 -15.43 -23.16 -10.63
C GLY A 317 -16.38 -23.38 -9.45
N VAL A 318 -17.35 -22.49 -9.21
CA VAL A 318 -18.37 -22.60 -8.18
C VAL A 318 -19.67 -23.08 -8.83
N LYS A 319 -19.72 -24.39 -9.17
CA LYS A 319 -20.93 -25.12 -9.50
C LYS A 319 -21.08 -26.30 -8.56
#